data_8c9ac759c9c9ac4e6b2df1dcbf619739
#
_entry.id   8c9ac759c9c9ac4e6b2df1dcbf619739
#
_cell.length_a   1.000
_cell.length_b   1.000
_cell.length_c   1.000
_cell.angle_alpha   90.00
_cell.angle_beta   90.00
_cell.angle_gamma   90.00
#
_symmetry.space_group_name_H-M   'P 1'
#
loop_
_entity.id
_entity.type
_entity.pdbx_description
1 polymer ?
#
loop_
_entity_poly.entity_id
_entity_poly.type
_entity_poly.pdbx_seq_one_letter_code
_entity_poly.pdbx_strand_id
1 'polypeptide(L)'
;MAKSPTFTTDVDRHLVFNASQHNLKCYRRDGTLEWHMEAHGEGTGGDSSLPNGNTPPGLYLVGRIEQTAGDDRYGPYAIKLDPVELDKGGTRDGIYIHGGGSGLKKPLAPRQGWRNTHGCIRVQNDQLGTIVNKVRGVQGRTGQVWVTVKWW
;
A
#
# COMPACT_ATOMS: atom_id res chain seq x y z
N MET A 1 6.09 -1.04 -19.31
CA MET A 1 5.63 -2.30 -18.70
C MET A 1 6.13 -2.42 -17.27
N ALA A 2 5.27 -2.74 -16.34
CA ALA A 2 5.69 -2.91 -14.96
C ALA A 2 6.58 -4.15 -14.82
N LYS A 3 7.64 -4.03 -14.02
CA LYS A 3 8.50 -5.15 -13.66
C LYS A 3 7.71 -6.11 -12.75
N SER A 4 7.89 -7.40 -12.96
CA SER A 4 7.27 -8.42 -12.11
C SER A 4 8.09 -8.68 -10.85
N PRO A 5 7.45 -9.11 -9.74
CA PRO A 5 8.19 -9.52 -8.56
C PRO A 5 9.15 -10.67 -8.85
N THR A 6 10.27 -10.70 -8.14
CA THR A 6 11.20 -11.82 -8.15
C THR A 6 11.05 -12.58 -6.84
N PHE A 7 10.23 -13.63 -6.83
CA PHE A 7 9.99 -14.42 -5.64
C PHE A 7 11.20 -15.26 -5.27
N THR A 8 11.53 -15.30 -3.98
CA THR A 8 12.69 -16.03 -3.45
C THR A 8 12.29 -17.12 -2.46
N THR A 9 11.10 -17.04 -1.87
CA THR A 9 10.61 -18.03 -0.90
C THR A 9 9.14 -18.37 -1.19
N ASP A 10 8.69 -19.52 -0.64
CA ASP A 10 7.29 -19.95 -0.80
C ASP A 10 6.32 -19.09 0.01
N VAL A 11 6.82 -18.36 1.01
CA VAL A 11 5.97 -17.51 1.84
C VAL A 11 5.79 -16.11 1.28
N ASP A 12 6.52 -15.76 0.21
CA ASP A 12 6.40 -14.46 -0.44
C ASP A 12 4.94 -14.18 -0.85
N ARG A 13 4.58 -12.90 -0.80
CA ARG A 13 3.25 -12.45 -1.21
C ARG A 13 3.37 -11.32 -2.23
N HIS A 14 2.37 -11.23 -3.07
CA HIS A 14 2.26 -10.19 -4.08
C HIS A 14 0.96 -9.43 -3.87
N LEU A 15 1.06 -8.18 -3.43
CA LEU A 15 -0.07 -7.28 -3.36
C LEU A 15 -0.21 -6.58 -4.72
N VAL A 16 -1.42 -6.53 -5.24
CA VAL A 16 -1.72 -5.80 -6.47
C VAL A 16 -2.75 -4.73 -6.15
N PHE A 17 -2.33 -3.48 -6.25
CA PHE A 17 -3.20 -2.33 -6.06
C PHE A 17 -3.64 -1.80 -7.42
N ASN A 18 -4.90 -2.04 -7.77
CA ASN A 18 -5.52 -1.41 -8.92
C ASN A 18 -6.18 -0.11 -8.45
N ALA A 19 -5.47 0.99 -8.64
CA ALA A 19 -5.87 2.26 -8.09
C ALA A 19 -7.15 2.81 -8.74
N SER A 20 -7.33 2.58 -10.04
CA SER A 20 -8.54 3.05 -10.76
C SER A 20 -9.80 2.32 -10.31
N GLN A 21 -9.68 1.09 -9.80
CA GLN A 21 -10.79 0.30 -9.30
C GLN A 21 -10.89 0.33 -7.77
N HIS A 22 -9.99 1.04 -7.09
CA HIS A 22 -9.94 1.10 -5.63
C HIS A 22 -9.87 -0.28 -4.99
N ASN A 23 -9.01 -1.15 -5.50
CA ASN A 23 -8.93 -2.53 -5.07
C ASN A 23 -7.50 -2.94 -4.78
N LEU A 24 -7.27 -3.48 -3.59
CA LEU A 24 -5.99 -4.07 -3.19
C LEU A 24 -6.19 -5.57 -2.99
N LYS A 25 -5.47 -6.37 -3.76
CA LYS A 25 -5.54 -7.83 -3.71
C LYS A 25 -4.22 -8.40 -3.23
N CYS A 26 -4.29 -9.49 -2.47
CA CYS A 26 -3.10 -10.23 -2.01
C CYS A 26 -3.08 -11.61 -2.65
N TYR A 27 -2.00 -11.90 -3.35
CA TYR A 27 -1.80 -13.19 -4.01
C TYR A 27 -0.65 -13.94 -3.35
N ARG A 28 -0.80 -15.26 -3.25
CA ARG A 28 0.29 -16.17 -2.93
C ARG A 28 1.25 -16.23 -4.12
N ARG A 29 2.46 -16.79 -3.88
CA ARG A 29 3.46 -16.94 -4.93
C ARG A 29 2.94 -17.72 -6.15
N ASP A 30 2.04 -18.69 -5.95
CA ASP A 30 1.45 -19.49 -7.04
C ASP A 30 0.35 -18.75 -7.81
N GLY A 31 0.04 -17.50 -7.44
CA GLY A 31 -1.00 -16.71 -8.08
C GLY A 31 -2.39 -16.86 -7.49
N THR A 32 -2.54 -17.66 -6.42
CA THR A 32 -3.82 -17.84 -5.74
C THR A 32 -4.19 -16.59 -4.94
N LEU A 33 -5.40 -16.06 -5.15
CA LEU A 33 -5.91 -14.94 -4.38
C LEU A 33 -6.17 -15.35 -2.94
N GLU A 34 -5.62 -14.60 -1.99
CA GLU A 34 -5.77 -14.87 -0.56
C GLU A 34 -6.82 -13.96 0.08
N TRP A 35 -6.78 -12.67 -0.22
CA TRP A 35 -7.78 -11.70 0.23
C TRP A 35 -7.75 -10.43 -0.64
N HIS A 36 -8.79 -9.63 -0.51
CA HIS A 36 -8.87 -8.32 -1.16
C HIS A 36 -9.59 -7.32 -0.27
N MET A 37 -9.38 -6.04 -0.53
CA MET A 37 -10.03 -4.95 0.20
C MET A 37 -10.08 -3.69 -0.65
N GLU A 38 -10.93 -2.75 -0.27
CA GLU A 38 -10.95 -1.43 -0.88
C GLU A 38 -9.72 -0.62 -0.43
N ALA A 39 -9.11 0.09 -1.37
CA ALA A 39 -7.95 0.95 -1.11
C ALA A 39 -7.95 2.11 -2.10
N HIS A 40 -7.45 3.27 -1.68
CA HIS A 40 -7.43 4.48 -2.50
C HIS A 40 -6.02 5.08 -2.53
N GLY A 41 -5.60 5.54 -3.70
CA GLY A 41 -4.27 6.11 -3.91
C GLY A 41 -4.26 7.47 -4.58
N GLU A 42 -5.42 8.15 -4.66
CA GLU A 42 -5.52 9.47 -5.25
C GLU A 42 -4.80 10.50 -4.38
N GLY A 43 -3.91 11.26 -4.99
CA GLY A 43 -3.25 12.39 -4.37
C GLY A 43 -4.00 13.69 -4.60
N THR A 44 -3.74 14.68 -3.75
CA THR A 44 -4.35 16.01 -3.90
C THR A 44 -3.90 16.71 -5.18
N GLY A 45 -2.69 16.40 -5.69
CA GLY A 45 -2.17 16.95 -6.93
C GLY A 45 -2.60 16.20 -8.19
N GLY A 46 -3.21 15.03 -8.07
CA GLY A 46 -3.67 14.20 -9.20
C GLY A 46 -2.57 13.49 -9.96
N ASP A 47 -1.60 14.21 -10.50
CA ASP A 47 -0.50 13.63 -11.29
C ASP A 47 0.50 12.89 -10.42
N SER A 48 0.80 11.63 -10.76
CA SER A 48 1.72 10.79 -9.99
C SER A 48 3.19 11.27 -10.04
N SER A 49 3.53 12.16 -10.97
CA SER A 49 4.88 12.75 -11.03
C SER A 49 5.08 13.87 -10.01
N LEU A 50 4.00 14.40 -9.43
CA LEU A 50 4.08 15.47 -8.44
C LEU A 50 4.27 14.92 -7.03
N PRO A 51 4.92 15.66 -6.11
CA PRO A 51 5.11 15.21 -4.72
C PRO A 51 3.82 14.85 -3.99
N ASN A 52 2.71 15.51 -4.30
CA ASN A 52 1.39 15.25 -3.70
C ASN A 52 0.43 14.57 -4.67
N GLY A 53 0.98 13.96 -5.73
CA GLY A 53 0.18 13.32 -6.76
C GLY A 53 -0.31 11.94 -6.37
N ASN A 54 -0.96 11.29 -7.32
CA ASN A 54 -1.45 9.92 -7.16
C ASN A 54 -0.30 8.95 -6.87
N THR A 55 -0.63 7.81 -6.26
CA THR A 55 0.36 6.75 -6.03
C THR A 55 1.02 6.36 -7.36
N PRO A 56 2.35 6.47 -7.49
CA PRO A 56 3.00 6.18 -8.76
C PRO A 56 2.87 4.70 -9.15
N PRO A 57 2.48 4.40 -10.39
CA PRO A 57 2.44 3.01 -10.85
C PRO A 57 3.84 2.43 -10.96
N GLY A 58 3.96 1.14 -10.64
CA GLY A 58 5.23 0.43 -10.68
C GLY A 58 5.29 -0.70 -9.67
N LEU A 59 6.50 -1.17 -9.43
CA LEU A 59 6.79 -2.25 -8.49
C LEU A 59 7.49 -1.72 -7.25
N TYR A 60 7.00 -2.12 -6.10
CA TYR A 60 7.53 -1.77 -4.78
C TYR A 60 7.84 -3.02 -3.98
N LEU A 61 8.77 -2.89 -3.05
CA LEU A 61 9.04 -3.88 -2.02
C LEU A 61 8.60 -3.32 -0.67
N VAL A 62 7.85 -4.10 0.10
CA VAL A 62 7.43 -3.68 1.44
C VAL A 62 8.65 -3.66 2.36
N GLY A 63 8.87 -2.52 2.99
CA GLY A 63 9.92 -2.31 3.98
C GLY A 63 9.40 -2.47 5.40
N ARG A 64 9.72 -1.51 6.27
CA ARG A 64 9.36 -1.56 7.69
C ARG A 64 7.89 -1.18 7.92
N ILE A 65 7.36 -1.65 9.04
CA ILE A 65 6.07 -1.23 9.57
C ILE A 65 6.34 -0.26 10.72
N GLU A 66 5.75 0.92 10.66
CA GLU A 66 5.84 1.92 11.71
C GLU A 66 4.54 1.95 12.52
N GLN A 67 4.66 1.90 13.84
CA GLN A 67 3.52 2.16 14.73
C GLN A 67 3.33 3.66 14.85
N THR A 68 2.20 4.14 14.40
CA THR A 68 1.89 5.57 14.39
C THR A 68 1.02 5.99 15.57
N ALA A 69 0.69 5.04 16.44
CA ALA A 69 0.06 5.24 17.76
C ALA A 69 -1.15 6.17 17.75
N GLY A 70 -2.00 6.05 16.73
CA GLY A 70 -3.21 6.86 16.64
C GLY A 70 -2.99 8.24 16.03
N ASP A 71 -2.02 8.38 15.14
CA ASP A 71 -1.87 9.59 14.33
C ASP A 71 -3.06 9.74 13.40
N ASP A 72 -3.71 10.92 13.41
CA ASP A 72 -4.88 11.19 12.58
C ASP A 72 -4.62 11.01 11.08
N ARG A 73 -3.37 11.25 10.62
CA ARG A 73 -3.00 11.14 9.20
C ARG A 73 -2.83 9.70 8.75
N TYR A 74 -2.30 8.85 9.63
CA TYR A 74 -1.85 7.49 9.25
C TYR A 74 -2.66 6.38 9.89
N GLY A 75 -3.44 6.68 10.93
CA GLY A 75 -4.12 5.65 11.71
C GLY A 75 -3.14 4.86 12.58
N PRO A 76 -3.39 3.56 12.84
CA PRO A 76 -2.58 2.79 13.78
C PRO A 76 -1.19 2.39 13.25
N TYR A 77 -1.01 2.29 11.94
CA TYR A 77 0.25 1.84 11.33
C TYR A 77 0.51 2.53 10.00
N ALA A 78 1.79 2.62 9.63
CA ALA A 78 2.22 3.00 8.29
C ALA A 78 3.21 1.94 7.79
N ILE A 79 2.93 1.34 6.64
CA ILE A 79 3.72 0.28 6.03
C ILE A 79 4.50 0.88 4.88
N LYS A 80 5.82 0.95 5.01
CA LYS A 80 6.67 1.59 4.01
C LYS A 80 6.76 0.77 2.73
N LEU A 81 6.64 1.46 1.60
CA LEU A 81 6.83 0.87 0.27
C LEU A 81 8.09 1.47 -0.35
N ASP A 82 9.06 0.61 -0.67
CA ASP A 82 10.30 1.03 -1.31
C ASP A 82 10.19 0.81 -2.82
N PRO A 83 10.27 1.86 -3.64
CA PRO A 83 10.18 1.69 -5.09
C PRO A 83 11.34 0.83 -5.63
N VAL A 84 11.00 -0.20 -6.40
CA VAL A 84 11.98 -1.02 -7.12
C VAL A 84 12.10 -0.51 -8.56
N GLU A 85 10.96 -0.31 -9.22
CA GLU A 85 10.94 0.24 -10.58
C GLU A 85 9.57 0.92 -10.79
N LEU A 86 9.61 2.21 -11.06
CA LEU A 86 8.39 2.97 -11.39
C LEU A 86 8.20 2.96 -12.90
N ASP A 87 6.95 2.81 -13.36
CA ASP A 87 6.62 2.72 -14.79
C ASP A 87 7.07 3.94 -15.57
N LYS A 88 7.01 5.12 -14.95
CA LYS A 88 7.42 6.39 -15.56
C LYS A 88 8.89 6.74 -15.25
N GLY A 89 9.64 5.82 -14.64
CA GLY A 89 11.01 6.07 -14.21
C GLY A 89 11.09 6.98 -12.99
N GLY A 90 12.32 7.34 -12.61
CA GLY A 90 12.57 8.20 -11.47
C GLY A 90 12.39 7.48 -10.13
N THR A 91 12.37 8.26 -9.06
CA THR A 91 12.15 7.78 -7.69
C THR A 91 11.09 8.62 -7.01
N ARG A 92 10.39 8.02 -6.05
CA ARG A 92 9.41 8.70 -5.22
C ARG A 92 9.47 8.11 -3.81
N ASP A 93 9.86 8.94 -2.83
CA ASP A 93 9.92 8.54 -1.43
C ASP A 93 8.60 8.83 -0.72
N GLY A 94 8.45 8.28 0.49
CA GLY A 94 7.33 8.57 1.35
C GLY A 94 6.03 7.89 0.93
N ILE A 95 6.11 6.80 0.18
CA ILE A 95 4.92 6.02 -0.18
C ILE A 95 4.72 4.94 0.90
N TYR A 96 3.53 4.95 1.51
CA TYR A 96 3.14 4.01 2.57
C TYR A 96 1.75 3.47 2.29
N ILE A 97 1.46 2.30 2.87
CA ILE A 97 0.08 1.85 3.06
C ILE A 97 -0.30 2.22 4.49
N HIS A 98 -1.39 2.96 4.67
CA HIS A 98 -1.82 3.39 6.00
C HIS A 98 -3.33 3.63 6.05
N GLY A 99 -3.84 3.86 7.26
CA GLY A 99 -5.23 4.25 7.48
C GLY A 99 -5.37 5.75 7.73
N GLY A 100 -6.20 6.11 8.69
CA GLY A 100 -6.40 7.49 9.11
C GLY A 100 -7.02 8.38 8.07
N GLY A 101 -6.75 9.66 8.17
CA GLY A 101 -7.21 10.70 7.24
C GLY A 101 -7.43 12.01 7.98
N SER A 102 -6.44 12.93 7.93
CA SER A 102 -6.59 14.26 8.54
C SER A 102 -7.80 14.97 7.95
N GLY A 103 -8.62 15.55 8.83
CA GLY A 103 -9.83 16.24 8.42
C GLY A 103 -11.06 15.36 8.29
N LEU A 104 -10.93 14.04 8.39
CA LEU A 104 -12.08 13.16 8.55
C LEU A 104 -12.70 13.37 9.93
N LYS A 105 -14.01 13.11 10.03
CA LYS A 105 -14.75 13.34 11.29
C LYS A 105 -14.22 12.45 12.41
N LYS A 106 -13.89 11.18 12.12
CA LYS A 106 -13.34 10.22 13.08
C LYS A 106 -12.20 9.45 12.42
N PRO A 107 -11.00 10.04 12.28
CA PRO A 107 -9.92 9.43 11.52
C PRO A 107 -9.38 8.14 12.13
N LEU A 108 -9.65 7.89 13.41
CA LEU A 108 -9.20 6.67 14.09
C LEU A 108 -10.31 5.63 14.29
N ALA A 109 -11.51 5.88 13.76
CA ALA A 109 -12.58 4.89 13.80
C ALA A 109 -12.22 3.67 12.95
N PRO A 110 -12.78 2.47 13.25
CA PRO A 110 -12.51 1.28 12.43
C PRO A 110 -12.77 1.50 10.95
N ARG A 111 -13.85 2.19 10.61
CA ARG A 111 -14.18 2.58 9.24
C ARG A 111 -14.23 4.11 9.17
N GLN A 112 -13.04 4.69 9.04
CA GLN A 112 -12.88 6.14 9.12
C GLN A 112 -13.41 6.90 7.90
N GLY A 113 -13.59 6.23 6.75
CA GLY A 113 -13.95 6.87 5.50
C GLY A 113 -12.72 7.14 4.63
N TRP A 114 -12.90 8.00 3.63
CA TRP A 114 -11.89 8.22 2.60
C TRP A 114 -11.53 9.68 2.46
N ARG A 115 -10.27 9.92 2.22
CA ARG A 115 -9.70 11.23 1.91
C ARG A 115 -8.45 11.03 1.06
N ASN A 116 -8.21 11.93 0.11
CA ASN A 116 -7.01 11.88 -0.71
C ASN A 116 -5.75 11.95 0.15
N THR A 117 -4.69 11.28 -0.32
CA THR A 117 -3.38 11.27 0.32
C THR A 117 -2.42 12.21 -0.42
N HIS A 118 -1.13 12.05 -0.17
CA HIS A 118 -0.07 12.67 -0.96
C HIS A 118 0.68 11.61 -1.79
N GLY A 119 -0.04 10.59 -2.24
CA GLY A 119 0.49 9.47 -3.01
C GLY A 119 0.53 8.16 -2.25
N CYS A 120 0.21 8.13 -0.97
CA CYS A 120 0.11 6.90 -0.20
C CYS A 120 -1.16 6.12 -0.55
N ILE A 121 -1.13 4.83 -0.23
CA ILE A 121 -2.29 3.95 -0.38
C ILE A 121 -3.04 3.95 0.95
N ARG A 122 -4.29 4.39 0.95
CA ARG A 122 -5.13 4.39 2.16
C ARG A 122 -6.08 3.21 2.15
N VAL A 123 -6.17 2.54 3.31
CA VAL A 123 -7.17 1.50 3.58
C VAL A 123 -7.97 1.89 4.82
N GLN A 124 -9.09 1.21 5.08
CA GLN A 124 -9.82 1.44 6.33
C GLN A 124 -9.01 0.91 7.50
N ASN A 125 -9.11 1.56 8.66
CA ASN A 125 -8.33 1.19 9.84
C ASN A 125 -8.58 -0.26 10.27
N ASP A 126 -9.80 -0.76 10.16
CA ASP A 126 -10.14 -2.15 10.51
C ASP A 126 -9.57 -3.18 9.52
N GLN A 127 -9.16 -2.75 8.34
CA GLN A 127 -8.55 -3.62 7.32
C GLN A 127 -7.02 -3.62 7.41
N LEU A 128 -6.46 -2.57 7.98
CA LEU A 128 -5.01 -2.39 8.03
C LEU A 128 -4.30 -3.52 8.80
N GLY A 129 -4.93 -4.03 9.86
CA GLY A 129 -4.39 -5.14 10.64
C GLY A 129 -4.16 -6.40 9.82
N THR A 130 -5.01 -6.68 8.85
CA THR A 130 -4.85 -7.82 7.93
C THR A 130 -3.53 -7.70 7.16
N ILE A 131 -3.23 -6.52 6.64
CA ILE A 131 -1.98 -6.27 5.91
C ILE A 131 -0.78 -6.37 6.83
N VAL A 132 -0.85 -5.71 8.00
CA VAL A 132 0.23 -5.72 8.99
C VAL A 132 0.57 -7.15 9.41
N ASN A 133 -0.44 -7.96 9.73
CA ASN A 133 -0.23 -9.35 10.14
C ASN A 133 0.40 -10.18 9.01
N LYS A 134 -0.03 -9.98 7.79
CA LYS A 134 0.53 -10.69 6.63
C LYS A 134 2.00 -10.31 6.42
N VAL A 135 2.31 -9.02 6.43
CA VAL A 135 3.67 -8.53 6.24
C VAL A 135 4.60 -9.07 7.35
N ARG A 136 4.17 -8.95 8.60
CA ARG A 136 4.97 -9.46 9.73
C ARG A 136 5.20 -10.97 9.64
N GLY A 137 4.17 -11.73 9.29
CA GLY A 137 4.28 -13.18 9.14
C GLY A 137 5.25 -13.57 8.03
N VAL A 138 5.18 -12.91 6.90
CA VAL A 138 6.06 -13.18 5.75
C VAL A 138 7.50 -12.77 6.07
N GLN A 139 7.71 -11.56 6.56
CA GLN A 139 9.05 -11.06 6.88
C GLN A 139 9.70 -11.84 8.02
N GLY A 140 8.91 -12.27 9.00
CA GLY A 140 9.39 -13.12 10.11
C GLY A 140 9.89 -14.50 9.65
N ARG A 141 9.49 -14.94 8.45
CA ARG A 141 9.94 -16.18 7.82
C ARG A 141 10.94 -15.91 6.71
N THR A 142 11.60 -14.76 6.72
CA THR A 142 12.58 -14.31 5.73
C THR A 142 12.04 -14.20 4.29
N GLY A 143 10.72 -14.05 4.16
CA GLY A 143 10.06 -13.80 2.90
C GLY A 143 9.97 -12.31 2.60
N GLN A 144 9.45 -12.00 1.42
CA GLN A 144 9.25 -10.64 0.94
C GLN A 144 7.81 -10.43 0.51
N VAL A 145 7.32 -9.20 0.70
CA VAL A 145 6.02 -8.79 0.18
C VAL A 145 6.26 -7.73 -0.89
N TRP A 146 5.79 -8.02 -2.08
CA TRP A 146 5.89 -7.15 -3.24
C TRP A 146 4.56 -6.43 -3.46
N VAL A 147 4.61 -5.22 -3.99
CA VAL A 147 3.41 -4.47 -4.33
C VAL A 147 3.53 -3.96 -5.76
N THR A 148 2.56 -4.32 -6.59
CA THR A 148 2.42 -3.72 -7.92
C THR A 148 1.29 -2.70 -7.84
N VAL A 149 1.57 -1.47 -8.25
CA VAL A 149 0.59 -0.40 -8.36
C VAL A 149 0.26 -0.18 -9.83
N LYS A 150 -1.02 -0.22 -10.16
CA LYS A 150 -1.48 0.05 -11.53
C LYS A 150 -2.75 0.90 -11.51
N TRP A 151 -2.96 1.66 -12.59
CA TRP A 151 -4.10 2.56 -12.73
C TRP A 151 -5.07 2.15 -13.86
N TRP A 152 -4.96 0.91 -14.32
CA TRP A 152 -5.79 0.39 -15.43
C TRP A 152 -6.40 -0.99 -15.15
#